data_615170357b92be36d704db4ee0f74dfe
#
_entry.id   615170357b92be36d704db4ee0f74dfe
#
_cell.length_a   1.000
_cell.length_b   1.000
_cell.length_c   1.000
_cell.angle_alpha   90.00
_cell.angle_beta   90.00
_cell.angle_gamma   90.00
#
_symmetry.space_group_name_H-M   'P 1'
#
loop_
_entity.id
_entity.type
_entity.pdbx_description
1 polymer ?
#
loop_
_entity_poly.entity_id
_entity_poly.type
_entity_poly.pdbx_seq_one_letter_code
_entity_poly.pdbx_strand_id
1 'polypeptide(L)'
;QGYLLSTASLKRADYCRRLLADKGLLHLFHAVAGQNAQYALTKCQVVQDAARQLGVDSPEELVLIGDSPFDAEGAAQAGVDFIGVTYGFGFRGPEDLAPSPHVGCPASPAELRQLLCPDG
;
A
#
# COMPACT_ATOMS: atom_id res chain seq x y z
N GLN A 1 -13.12 2.68 -10.77
CA GLN A 1 -13.98 2.06 -9.75
C GLN A 1 -14.13 2.91 -8.49
N GLY A 2 -13.75 4.18 -8.54
CA GLY A 2 -13.94 5.07 -7.42
C GLY A 2 -12.87 5.01 -6.33
N TYR A 3 -11.84 4.18 -6.51
CA TYR A 3 -10.72 4.15 -5.58
C TYR A 3 -9.70 5.21 -5.94
N LEU A 4 -9.12 5.84 -4.91
CA LEU A 4 -7.96 6.69 -5.06
C LEU A 4 -6.71 5.86 -4.82
N LEU A 5 -5.67 6.09 -5.59
CA LEU A 5 -4.43 5.33 -5.50
C LEU A 5 -3.28 6.21 -5.06
N SER A 6 -2.46 5.68 -4.16
CA SER A 6 -1.21 6.30 -3.75
C SER A 6 -0.16 5.21 -3.55
N THR A 7 1.10 5.56 -3.75
CA THR A 7 2.18 4.72 -3.26
C THR A 7 2.36 4.95 -1.77
N ALA A 8 2.99 3.99 -1.10
CA ALA A 8 3.42 4.12 0.29
C ALA A 8 4.70 3.31 0.43
N SER A 9 5.80 3.87 -0.04
CA SER A 9 7.06 3.18 -0.19
C SER A 9 8.12 3.72 0.77
N LEU A 10 9.04 2.87 1.20
CA LEU A 10 10.23 3.32 1.93
C LEU A 10 11.32 3.83 1.00
N LYS A 11 11.13 3.71 -0.32
CA LYS A 11 11.98 4.38 -1.30
C LYS A 11 11.60 5.86 -1.36
N ARG A 12 12.50 6.70 -1.87
CA ARG A 12 12.23 8.13 -1.98
C ARG A 12 11.05 8.39 -2.92
N ALA A 13 10.25 9.39 -2.57
CA ALA A 13 9.06 9.74 -3.34
C ALA A 13 9.40 10.14 -4.78
N ASP A 14 10.49 10.88 -4.97
CA ASP A 14 10.91 11.29 -6.32
C ASP A 14 11.32 10.08 -7.17
N TYR A 15 11.94 9.08 -6.56
CA TYR A 15 12.28 7.84 -7.26
C TYR A 15 11.01 7.08 -7.64
N CYS A 16 10.04 7.00 -6.73
CA CYS A 16 8.76 6.34 -7.01
C CYS A 16 8.04 7.01 -8.18
N ARG A 17 8.01 8.33 -8.18
CA ARG A 17 7.37 9.11 -9.24
C ARG A 17 8.02 8.84 -10.59
N ARG A 18 9.36 8.83 -10.62
CA ARG A 18 10.11 8.56 -11.85
C ARG A 18 9.85 7.15 -12.35
N LEU A 19 9.87 6.18 -11.45
CA LEU A 19 9.62 4.78 -11.81
C LEU A 19 8.23 4.59 -12.42
N LEU A 20 7.22 5.19 -11.80
CA LEU A 20 5.85 5.11 -12.31
C LEU A 20 5.72 5.80 -13.66
N ALA A 21 6.39 6.94 -13.85
CA ALA A 21 6.38 7.64 -15.13
C ALA A 21 7.04 6.79 -16.23
N ASP A 22 8.17 6.15 -15.90
CA ASP A 22 8.88 5.31 -16.87
C ASP A 22 8.05 4.10 -17.29
N LYS A 23 7.19 3.61 -16.42
CA LYS A 23 6.29 2.48 -16.72
C LYS A 23 4.96 2.93 -17.33
N GLY A 24 4.74 4.23 -17.48
CA GLY A 24 3.50 4.76 -18.00
C GLY A 24 2.33 4.64 -17.05
N LEU A 25 2.59 4.54 -15.74
CA LEU A 25 1.57 4.31 -14.73
C LEU A 25 1.29 5.52 -13.84
N LEU A 26 2.12 6.56 -13.91
CA LEU A 26 2.00 7.69 -12.99
C LEU A 26 0.61 8.34 -13.04
N HIS A 27 0.00 8.40 -14.22
CA HIS A 27 -1.31 9.02 -14.39
C HIS A 27 -2.44 8.28 -13.63
N LEU A 28 -2.20 7.04 -13.20
CA LEU A 28 -3.18 6.26 -12.46
C LEU A 28 -3.16 6.58 -10.96
N PHE A 29 -2.12 7.26 -10.48
CA PHE A 29 -1.95 7.52 -9.06
C PHE A 29 -2.36 8.94 -8.71
N HIS A 30 -3.14 9.06 -7.64
CA HIS A 30 -3.63 10.35 -7.14
C HIS A 30 -2.62 11.00 -6.19
N ALA A 31 -1.69 10.21 -5.66
CA ALA A 31 -0.64 10.69 -4.78
C ALA A 31 0.56 9.77 -4.89
N VAL A 32 1.73 10.28 -4.52
CA VAL A 32 2.96 9.50 -4.44
C VAL A 32 3.60 9.80 -3.09
N ALA A 33 3.56 8.84 -2.17
CA ALA A 33 4.14 8.97 -0.86
C ALA A 33 5.35 8.04 -0.75
N GLY A 34 6.42 8.54 -0.14
CA GLY A 34 7.65 7.79 0.05
C GLY A 34 8.59 8.57 0.94
N GLN A 35 9.84 8.14 1.03
CA GLN A 35 10.83 8.85 1.82
C GLN A 35 11.11 10.22 1.23
N ASN A 36 11.45 11.17 2.09
CA ASN A 36 11.90 12.47 1.64
C ASN A 36 13.42 12.58 1.85
N ALA A 37 14.01 13.70 1.37
CA ALA A 37 15.45 13.88 1.42
C ALA A 37 15.96 14.42 2.77
N GLN A 38 15.06 14.83 3.65
CA GLN A 38 15.42 15.53 4.87
C GLN A 38 15.57 14.62 6.08
N TYR A 39 14.69 13.62 6.20
CA TYR A 39 14.75 12.70 7.33
C TYR A 39 14.04 11.39 6.97
N ALA A 40 14.41 10.35 7.68
CA ALA A 40 13.85 9.03 7.45
C ALA A 40 12.44 8.94 8.04
N LEU A 41 11.52 8.39 7.27
CA LEU A 41 10.15 8.15 7.70
C LEU A 41 9.96 6.67 7.99
N THR A 42 9.15 6.34 8.99
CA THR A 42 8.69 4.97 9.19
C THR A 42 7.59 4.65 8.18
N LYS A 43 7.30 3.36 8.02
CA LYS A 43 6.20 2.95 7.12
C LYS A 43 4.88 3.58 7.56
N CYS A 44 4.63 3.64 8.87
CA CYS A 44 3.42 4.28 9.40
C CYS A 44 3.34 5.74 8.97
N GLN A 45 4.45 6.47 9.06
CA GLN A 45 4.49 7.88 8.67
C GLN A 45 4.25 8.06 7.17
N VAL A 46 4.79 7.14 6.36
CA VAL A 46 4.57 7.19 4.91
C VAL A 46 3.10 6.95 4.59
N VAL A 47 2.46 5.99 5.26
CA VAL A 47 1.04 5.71 5.08
C VAL A 47 0.20 6.91 5.49
N GLN A 48 0.54 7.56 6.59
CA GLN A 48 -0.16 8.77 7.05
C GLN A 48 -0.01 9.92 6.06
N ASP A 49 1.18 10.06 5.46
CA ASP A 49 1.41 11.07 4.43
C ASP A 49 0.60 10.79 3.18
N ALA A 50 0.51 9.52 2.77
CA ALA A 50 -0.34 9.12 1.64
C ALA A 50 -1.80 9.51 1.89
N ALA A 51 -2.30 9.24 3.09
CA ALA A 51 -3.67 9.61 3.47
C ALA A 51 -3.89 11.12 3.36
N ARG A 52 -2.92 11.89 3.83
CA ARG A 52 -3.00 13.36 3.78
C ARG A 52 -3.04 13.85 2.33
N GLN A 53 -2.20 13.30 1.48
CA GLN A 53 -2.18 13.68 0.06
C GLN A 53 -3.47 13.31 -0.66
N LEU A 54 -4.10 12.20 -0.25
CA LEU A 54 -5.37 11.77 -0.82
C LEU A 54 -6.57 12.52 -0.24
N GLY A 55 -6.36 13.28 0.83
CA GLY A 55 -7.46 14.00 1.48
C GLY A 55 -8.37 13.11 2.31
N VAL A 56 -7.87 11.98 2.79
CA VAL A 56 -8.62 11.03 3.61
C VAL A 56 -8.35 11.29 5.07
N ASP A 57 -9.40 11.53 5.86
CA ASP A 57 -9.30 11.85 7.27
C ASP A 57 -9.42 10.63 8.18
N SER A 58 -10.12 9.59 7.74
CA SER A 58 -10.40 8.40 8.55
C SER A 58 -9.56 7.22 8.11
N PRO A 59 -8.73 6.65 9.01
CA PRO A 59 -7.92 5.49 8.64
C PRO A 59 -8.74 4.28 8.17
N GLU A 60 -9.96 4.11 8.65
CA GLU A 60 -10.81 3.00 8.25
C GLU A 60 -11.28 3.08 6.79
N GLU A 61 -11.09 4.23 6.13
CA GLU A 61 -11.38 4.36 4.71
C GLU A 61 -10.22 3.95 3.82
N LEU A 62 -9.10 3.55 4.43
CA LEU A 62 -7.88 3.19 3.73
C LEU A 62 -7.60 1.70 3.85
N VAL A 63 -7.00 1.15 2.82
CA VAL A 63 -6.41 -0.18 2.89
C VAL A 63 -5.00 -0.10 2.31
N LEU A 64 -4.05 -0.68 3.04
CA LEU A 64 -2.67 -0.81 2.57
C LEU A 64 -2.51 -2.20 1.96
N ILE A 65 -1.95 -2.26 0.78
CA ILE A 65 -1.66 -3.52 0.09
C ILE A 65 -0.16 -3.69 0.11
N GLY A 66 0.31 -4.80 0.65
CA GLY A 66 1.74 -5.03 0.75
C GLY A 66 2.10 -6.50 0.76
N ASP A 67 3.39 -6.79 0.62
CA ASP A 67 3.90 -8.15 0.49
C ASP A 67 4.84 -8.54 1.63
N SER A 68 4.95 -7.75 2.67
CA SER A 68 5.91 -8.01 3.73
C SER A 68 5.35 -7.73 5.12
N PRO A 69 5.96 -8.32 6.17
CA PRO A 69 5.60 -8.00 7.55
C PRO A 69 5.79 -6.53 7.91
N PHE A 70 6.74 -5.84 7.27
CA PHE A 70 6.95 -4.40 7.48
C PHE A 70 5.74 -3.59 7.05
N ASP A 71 5.13 -3.98 5.93
CA ASP A 71 3.91 -3.34 5.46
C ASP A 71 2.75 -3.57 6.42
N ALA A 72 2.62 -4.82 6.89
CA ALA A 72 1.56 -5.17 7.84
C ALA A 72 1.72 -4.40 9.15
N GLU A 73 2.93 -4.28 9.66
CA GLU A 73 3.21 -3.53 10.88
C GLU A 73 2.88 -2.04 10.69
N GLY A 74 3.27 -1.49 9.55
CA GLY A 74 2.97 -0.08 9.25
C GLY A 74 1.48 0.19 9.18
N ALA A 75 0.72 -0.73 8.59
CA ALA A 75 -0.74 -0.61 8.53
C ALA A 75 -1.35 -0.65 9.94
N ALA A 76 -0.90 -1.58 10.76
CA ALA A 76 -1.39 -1.71 12.14
C ALA A 76 -1.11 -0.45 12.94
N GLN A 77 0.09 0.10 12.84
CA GLN A 77 0.47 1.32 13.54
C GLN A 77 -0.30 2.53 13.06
N ALA A 78 -0.63 2.58 11.77
CA ALA A 78 -1.41 3.67 11.20
C ALA A 78 -2.91 3.51 11.39
N GLY A 79 -3.36 2.35 11.83
CA GLY A 79 -4.78 2.07 12.02
C GLY A 79 -5.55 1.87 10.74
N VAL A 80 -4.89 1.43 9.67
CA VAL A 80 -5.53 1.17 8.37
C VAL A 80 -5.65 -0.34 8.15
N ASP A 81 -6.62 -0.74 7.34
CA ASP A 81 -6.78 -2.13 6.97
C ASP A 81 -5.60 -2.60 6.10
N PHE A 82 -5.31 -3.89 6.14
CA PHE A 82 -4.19 -4.45 5.41
C PHE A 82 -4.62 -5.65 4.57
N ILE A 83 -4.15 -5.67 3.32
CA ILE A 83 -4.26 -6.83 2.43
C ILE A 83 -2.85 -7.29 2.14
N GLY A 84 -2.53 -8.53 2.52
CA GLY A 84 -1.22 -9.12 2.22
C GLY A 84 -1.27 -9.91 0.93
N VAL A 85 -0.34 -9.64 0.02
CA VAL A 85 -0.25 -10.37 -1.23
C VAL A 85 0.92 -11.36 -1.15
N THR A 86 0.72 -12.54 -1.71
CA THR A 86 1.71 -13.61 -1.65
C THR A 86 2.49 -13.79 -2.94
N TYR A 87 2.23 -12.95 -3.93
CA TYR A 87 2.97 -12.99 -5.19
C TYR A 87 4.13 -11.99 -5.23
N GLY A 88 4.44 -11.33 -4.10
CA GLY A 88 5.61 -10.48 -3.96
C GLY A 88 6.80 -11.28 -3.41
N PHE A 89 7.74 -10.57 -2.79
CA PHE A 89 8.97 -11.18 -2.30
C PHE A 89 8.95 -11.50 -0.80
N GLY A 90 8.03 -10.91 -0.04
CA GLY A 90 8.00 -11.06 1.41
C GLY A 90 7.21 -12.28 1.88
N PHE A 91 5.89 -12.20 1.79
CA PHE A 91 5.05 -13.33 2.19
C PHE A 91 5.09 -14.41 1.13
N ARG A 92 5.30 -15.65 1.55
CA ARG A 92 5.35 -16.81 0.65
C ARG A 92 4.02 -17.55 0.59
N GLY A 93 3.20 -17.40 1.63
CA GLY A 93 1.90 -18.03 1.67
C GLY A 93 1.08 -17.45 2.82
N PRO A 94 -0.18 -17.91 2.95
CA PRO A 94 -1.08 -17.39 3.99
C PRO A 94 -0.55 -17.58 5.41
N GLU A 95 0.25 -18.60 5.64
CA GLU A 95 0.80 -18.88 6.97
C GLU A 95 1.77 -17.79 7.44
N ASP A 96 2.47 -17.14 6.51
CA ASP A 96 3.38 -16.04 6.86
C ASP A 96 2.59 -14.78 7.25
N LEU A 97 1.37 -14.67 6.79
CA LEU A 97 0.51 -13.52 7.03
C LEU A 97 -0.33 -13.70 8.30
N ALA A 98 -0.57 -14.94 8.71
CA ALA A 98 -1.46 -15.24 9.82
C ALA A 98 -1.18 -14.47 11.11
N PRO A 99 0.09 -14.20 11.52
CA PRO A 99 0.35 -13.42 12.72
C PRO A 99 -0.04 -11.95 12.63
N SER A 100 -0.27 -11.42 11.42
CA SER A 100 -0.56 -10.00 11.20
C SER A 100 -2.05 -9.79 10.97
N PRO A 101 -2.65 -8.72 11.54
CA PRO A 101 -4.03 -8.37 11.19
C PRO A 101 -4.14 -8.07 9.70
N HIS A 102 -5.13 -8.68 9.04
CA HIS A 102 -5.34 -8.45 7.62
C HIS A 102 -6.79 -8.73 7.25
N VAL A 103 -7.26 -8.15 6.14
CA VAL A 103 -8.62 -8.32 5.64
C VAL A 103 -8.67 -9.14 4.37
N GLY A 104 -7.54 -9.54 3.83
CA GLY A 104 -7.48 -10.40 2.64
C GLY A 104 -6.07 -10.87 2.38
N CYS A 105 -5.96 -11.96 1.61
CA CYS A 105 -4.68 -12.59 1.28
C CYS A 105 -4.69 -13.13 -0.16
N PRO A 106 -4.82 -12.23 -1.17
CA PRO A 106 -4.82 -12.68 -2.56
C PRO A 106 -3.46 -13.24 -2.98
N ALA A 107 -3.48 -14.29 -3.79
CA ALA A 107 -2.27 -14.96 -4.27
C ALA A 107 -1.90 -14.52 -5.69
N SER A 108 -2.67 -13.65 -6.30
CA SER A 108 -2.40 -13.14 -7.66
C SER A 108 -3.02 -11.76 -7.83
N PRO A 109 -2.56 -10.99 -8.83
CA PRO A 109 -3.21 -9.71 -9.14
C PRO A 109 -4.68 -9.86 -9.49
N ALA A 110 -5.07 -10.96 -10.13
CA ALA A 110 -6.48 -11.21 -10.46
C ALA A 110 -7.32 -11.38 -9.20
N GLU A 111 -6.82 -12.11 -8.20
CA GLU A 111 -7.51 -12.27 -6.92
C GLU A 111 -7.60 -10.95 -6.17
N LEU A 112 -6.55 -10.12 -6.23
CA LEU A 112 -6.57 -8.81 -5.62
C LEU A 112 -7.65 -7.93 -6.24
N ARG A 113 -7.75 -7.95 -7.56
CA ARG A 113 -8.78 -7.20 -8.27
C ARG A 113 -10.18 -7.64 -7.85
N GLN A 114 -10.39 -8.95 -7.75
CA GLN A 114 -11.68 -9.50 -7.34
C GLN A 114 -12.05 -9.06 -5.91
N LEU A 115 -11.06 -8.99 -5.03
CA LEU A 115 -11.27 -8.57 -3.65
C LEU A 115 -11.67 -7.10 -3.56
N LEU A 116 -11.02 -6.23 -4.35
CA LEU A 116 -11.27 -4.79 -4.34
C LEU A 116 -12.50 -4.38 -5.13
N CYS A 117 -12.80 -5.11 -6.19
CA CYS A 117 -13.88 -4.79 -7.12
C CYS A 117 -14.71 -6.03 -7.41
N PRO A 118 -15.46 -6.55 -6.41
CA PRO A 118 -16.17 -7.82 -6.57
C PRO A 118 -17.25 -7.79 -7.65
N ASP A 119 -17.76 -6.60 -7.98
CA ASP A 119 -18.83 -6.45 -8.99
C ASP A 119 -18.28 -6.11 -10.37
N GLY A 120 -17.00 -5.94 -10.47
CA GLY A 120 -16.37 -5.54 -11.72
C GLY A 120 -15.31 -6.47 -12.13
#